data_f60127b8dcf14d47ae471766f6884290
#
_entry.id   f60127b8dcf14d47ae471766f6884290
#
_cell.length_a   1.000
_cell.length_b   1.000
_cell.length_c   1.000
_cell.angle_alpha   90.00
_cell.angle_beta   90.00
_cell.angle_gamma   90.00
#
_symmetry.space_group_name_H-M   'P 1'
#
loop_
_entity.id
_entity.type
_entity.pdbx_description
1 polymer ?
#
loop_
_entity_poly.entity_id
_entity_poly.type
_entity_poly.pdbx_seq_one_letter_code
_entity_poly.pdbx_strand_id
1 'polypeptide(L)'
;DVVEHLKDLMKSMKEIHRVSRNNALVQIIVPYWHSSEAFYPDHKYFFNTDSMRFFTEKDRTYYSFPGYKMEKIVLIPSRLGWLIPPIPTPGFLFPNVLNLRHLFSYLLGQIIVKIDFRMRVIK
;
A
#
# COMPACT_ATOMS: atom_id res chain seq x y z
N ASP A 1 -9.44 -6.04 -1.33
CA ASP A 1 -9.42 -6.67 -2.67
C ASP A 1 -10.62 -6.16 -3.51
N VAL A 2 -10.57 -4.89 -3.90
CA VAL A 2 -11.55 -4.23 -4.78
C VAL A 2 -10.85 -3.16 -5.62
N VAL A 3 -9.93 -2.44 -5.00
CA VAL A 3 -9.31 -1.24 -5.57
C VAL A 3 -8.46 -1.57 -6.79
N GLU A 4 -7.85 -2.75 -6.82
CA GLU A 4 -7.08 -3.28 -7.94
C GLU A 4 -7.88 -3.50 -9.23
N HIS A 5 -9.20 -3.68 -9.12
CA HIS A 5 -10.11 -3.90 -10.25
C HIS A 5 -10.74 -2.61 -10.80
N LEU A 6 -10.63 -1.49 -10.09
CA LEU A 6 -11.30 -0.24 -10.46
C LEU A 6 -10.82 0.29 -11.82
N LYS A 7 -11.73 0.86 -12.60
CA LYS A 7 -11.38 1.46 -13.90
C LYS A 7 -10.52 2.73 -13.74
N ASP A 8 -10.81 3.51 -12.71
CA ASP A 8 -10.16 4.79 -12.43
C ASP A 8 -9.94 4.92 -10.92
N LEU A 9 -8.74 4.58 -10.49
CA LEU A 9 -8.33 4.67 -9.09
C LEU A 9 -8.36 6.11 -8.58
N MET A 10 -7.94 7.08 -9.42
CA MET A 10 -7.89 8.49 -9.05
C MET A 10 -9.28 9.04 -8.75
N LYS A 11 -10.23 8.76 -9.64
CA LYS A 11 -11.62 9.19 -9.47
C LYS A 11 -12.23 8.54 -8.23
N SER A 12 -11.98 7.26 -8.01
CA SER A 12 -12.49 6.52 -6.85
C SER A 12 -11.93 7.08 -5.54
N MET A 13 -10.64 7.35 -5.46
CA MET A 13 -10.03 7.94 -4.26
C MET A 13 -10.55 9.37 -3.98
N LYS A 14 -10.75 10.19 -5.02
CA LYS A 14 -11.38 11.51 -4.87
C LYS A 14 -12.82 11.40 -4.37
N GLU A 15 -13.58 10.42 -4.82
CA GLU A 15 -14.95 10.21 -4.40
C GLU A 15 -15.03 9.69 -2.95
N ILE A 16 -14.17 8.74 -2.56
CA ILE A 16 -14.03 8.32 -1.16
C ILE A 16 -13.71 9.52 -0.27
N HIS A 17 -12.79 10.39 -0.70
CA HIS A 17 -12.46 11.61 0.02
C HIS A 17 -13.69 12.54 0.13
N ARG A 18 -14.43 12.75 -0.95
CA ARG A 18 -15.60 13.64 -1.00
C ARG A 18 -16.68 13.23 0.00
N VAL A 19 -17.00 11.94 0.06
CA VAL A 19 -18.08 11.42 0.92
C VAL A 19 -17.67 11.20 2.36
N SER A 20 -16.38 11.07 2.63
CA SER A 20 -15.85 10.84 3.98
C SER A 20 -15.86 12.13 4.82
N ARG A 21 -15.97 11.98 6.13
CA ARG A 21 -15.78 13.10 7.08
C ARG A 21 -14.28 13.42 7.22
N ASN A 22 -13.98 14.66 7.62
CA ASN A 22 -12.62 14.99 8.03
C ASN A 22 -12.14 14.05 9.14
N ASN A 23 -10.90 13.62 9.08
CA ASN A 23 -10.27 12.67 9.99
C ASN A 23 -10.87 11.24 9.98
N ALA A 24 -11.74 10.90 9.01
CA ALA A 24 -12.22 9.53 8.85
C ALA A 24 -11.08 8.56 8.51
N LEU A 25 -11.12 7.36 9.08
CA LEU A 25 -10.18 6.29 8.74
C LEU A 25 -10.62 5.61 7.45
N VAL A 26 -9.73 5.57 6.48
CA VAL A 26 -9.87 4.80 5.24
C VAL A 26 -8.85 3.66 5.28
N GLN A 27 -9.33 2.43 5.18
CA GLN A 27 -8.50 1.24 5.13
C GLN A 27 -8.64 0.58 3.76
N ILE A 28 -7.49 0.35 3.10
CA ILE A 28 -7.42 -0.28 1.78
C ILE A 28 -6.50 -1.49 1.88
N ILE A 29 -7.04 -2.68 1.65
CA ILE A 29 -6.29 -3.94 1.62
C ILE A 29 -6.28 -4.42 0.17
N VAL A 30 -5.09 -4.62 -0.39
CA VAL A 30 -4.87 -5.00 -1.79
C VAL A 30 -3.74 -6.02 -1.88
N PRO A 31 -3.67 -6.80 -2.99
CA PRO A 31 -2.54 -7.68 -3.23
C PRO A 31 -1.22 -6.90 -3.30
N TYR A 32 -0.18 -7.44 -2.67
CA TYR A 32 1.15 -6.88 -2.77
C TYR A 32 1.76 -7.22 -4.14
N TRP A 33 2.38 -6.25 -4.80
CA TRP A 33 2.87 -6.37 -6.18
C TRP A 33 3.75 -7.59 -6.46
N HIS A 34 4.43 -8.12 -5.46
CA HIS A 34 5.33 -9.28 -5.57
C HIS A 34 4.66 -10.59 -5.10
N SER A 35 3.34 -10.62 -5.05
CA SER A 35 2.55 -11.83 -4.80
C SER A 35 1.93 -12.36 -6.09
N SER A 36 1.62 -13.66 -6.13
CA SER A 36 0.92 -14.25 -7.29
C SER A 36 -0.48 -13.67 -7.48
N GLU A 37 -1.15 -13.27 -6.41
CA GLU A 37 -2.48 -12.66 -6.46
C GLU A 37 -2.46 -11.31 -7.21
N ALA A 38 -1.34 -10.59 -7.21
CA ALA A 38 -1.24 -9.31 -7.92
C ALA A 38 -1.37 -9.47 -9.44
N PHE A 39 -1.05 -10.64 -9.99
CA PHE A 39 -1.02 -10.90 -11.44
C PHE A 39 -2.30 -11.52 -11.99
N TYR A 40 -3.41 -11.47 -11.28
CA TYR A 40 -4.67 -11.91 -11.83
C TYR A 40 -5.08 -11.04 -13.05
N PRO A 41 -5.61 -11.64 -14.13
CA PRO A 41 -5.83 -10.95 -15.41
C PRO A 41 -6.77 -9.74 -15.35
N ASP A 42 -7.63 -9.66 -14.34
CA ASP A 42 -8.58 -8.58 -14.12
C ASP A 42 -8.04 -7.46 -13.21
N HIS A 43 -6.82 -7.61 -12.66
CA HIS A 43 -6.16 -6.56 -11.90
C HIS A 43 -5.57 -5.49 -12.82
N LYS A 44 -5.92 -4.23 -12.56
CA LYS A 44 -5.47 -3.07 -13.35
C LYS A 44 -4.32 -2.31 -12.69
N TYR A 45 -4.16 -2.49 -11.38
CA TYR A 45 -3.17 -1.77 -10.59
C TYR A 45 -2.37 -2.73 -9.71
N PHE A 46 -1.06 -2.48 -9.65
CA PHE A 46 -0.13 -3.19 -8.79
C PHE A 46 0.26 -2.28 -7.62
N PHE A 47 0.25 -2.82 -6.40
CA PHE A 47 0.47 -2.02 -5.20
C PHE A 47 1.72 -2.45 -4.44
N ASN A 48 2.56 -1.48 -4.13
CA ASN A 48 3.70 -1.58 -3.22
C ASN A 48 3.56 -0.57 -2.07
N THR A 49 4.55 -0.46 -1.20
CA THR A 49 4.54 0.46 -0.06
C THR A 49 4.42 1.95 -0.44
N ASP A 50 4.85 2.30 -1.65
CA ASP A 50 4.85 3.69 -2.14
C ASP A 50 3.58 4.08 -2.91
N SER A 51 2.75 3.09 -3.29
CA SER A 51 1.61 3.33 -4.19
C SER A 51 0.62 4.38 -3.69
N MET A 52 0.42 4.49 -2.37
CA MET A 52 -0.50 5.47 -1.79
C MET A 52 0.13 6.84 -1.50
N ARG A 53 1.45 7.01 -1.72
CA ARG A 53 2.13 8.31 -1.55
C ARG A 53 1.54 9.39 -2.43
N PHE A 54 1.07 9.02 -3.61
CA PHE A 54 0.37 9.90 -4.54
C PHE A 54 -0.84 10.62 -3.92
N PHE A 55 -1.50 10.00 -2.95
CA PHE A 55 -2.68 10.52 -2.26
C PHE A 55 -2.35 11.16 -0.91
N THR A 56 -1.14 10.95 -0.39
CA THR A 56 -0.77 11.36 0.98
C THR A 56 0.34 12.40 1.04
N GLU A 57 1.17 12.52 -0.01
CA GLU A 57 2.27 13.47 -0.03
C GLU A 57 1.96 14.67 -0.94
N LYS A 58 2.20 15.87 -0.40
CA LYS A 58 2.20 17.12 -1.16
C LYS A 58 3.52 17.16 -1.94
N ASP A 59 3.53 17.54 -3.18
CA ASP A 59 4.72 17.94 -3.95
C ASP A 59 5.53 16.88 -4.73
N ARG A 60 5.10 15.62 -4.85
CA ARG A 60 5.86 14.67 -5.68
C ARG A 60 5.56 14.70 -7.17
N THR A 61 4.36 15.10 -7.56
CA THR A 61 4.00 15.26 -8.97
C THR A 61 2.91 16.30 -9.15
N TYR A 62 2.86 16.94 -10.32
CA TYR A 62 1.81 17.86 -10.74
C TYR A 62 0.38 17.27 -10.59
N TYR A 63 0.25 15.96 -10.56
CA TYR A 63 -1.03 15.25 -10.47
C TYR A 63 -1.36 14.72 -9.07
N SER A 64 -0.53 14.97 -8.07
CA SER A 64 -0.78 14.46 -6.71
C SER A 64 -2.10 15.01 -6.15
N PHE A 65 -2.80 14.16 -5.40
CA PHE A 65 -4.01 14.54 -4.67
C PHE A 65 -3.78 14.29 -3.17
N PRO A 66 -3.19 15.24 -2.44
CA PRO A 66 -2.86 15.08 -1.02
C PRO A 66 -4.10 15.25 -0.13
N GLY A 67 -5.12 14.41 -0.33
CA GLY A 67 -6.35 14.41 0.47
C GLY A 67 -6.32 13.50 1.68
N TYR A 68 -5.20 12.80 1.91
CA TYR A 68 -5.06 11.81 2.96
C TYR A 68 -3.74 11.95 3.71
N LYS A 69 -3.74 11.52 4.98
CA LYS A 69 -2.53 11.35 5.79
C LYS A 69 -2.31 9.86 6.04
N MET A 70 -1.15 9.34 5.67
CA MET A 70 -0.80 7.96 6.00
C MET A 70 -0.61 7.82 7.50
N GLU A 71 -1.32 6.86 8.11
CA GLU A 71 -1.12 6.48 9.51
C GLU A 71 -0.24 5.26 9.64
N LYS A 72 -0.55 4.22 8.84
CA LYS A 72 0.13 2.94 8.97
C LYS A 72 0.09 2.17 7.66
N ILE A 73 1.16 1.45 7.37
CA ILE A 73 1.24 0.42 6.34
C ILE A 73 1.53 -0.90 7.04
N VAL A 74 0.69 -1.91 6.78
CA VAL A 74 0.86 -3.26 7.34
C VAL A 74 1.05 -4.25 6.20
N LEU A 75 2.16 -4.96 6.23
CA LEU A 75 2.46 -6.02 5.27
C LEU A 75 1.95 -7.35 5.81
N ILE A 76 1.02 -7.97 5.09
CA ILE A 76 0.39 -9.23 5.47
C ILE A 76 1.18 -10.37 4.83
N PRO A 77 1.87 -11.20 5.64
CA PRO A 77 2.73 -12.26 5.12
C PRO A 77 1.92 -13.47 4.63
N SER A 78 2.52 -14.23 3.72
CA SER A 78 2.11 -15.58 3.38
C SER A 78 2.39 -16.55 4.54
N ARG A 79 1.95 -17.79 4.40
CA ARG A 79 2.32 -18.86 5.37
C ARG A 79 3.83 -18.99 5.56
N LEU A 80 4.59 -18.94 4.47
CA LEU A 80 6.05 -18.95 4.51
C LEU A 80 6.61 -17.67 5.12
N GLY A 81 6.02 -16.53 4.82
CA GLY A 81 6.42 -15.23 5.37
C GLY A 81 6.25 -15.11 6.89
N TRP A 82 5.37 -15.91 7.49
CA TRP A 82 5.23 -15.98 8.95
C TRP A 82 6.46 -16.56 9.65
N LEU A 83 7.25 -17.38 8.97
CA LEU A 83 8.51 -17.94 9.51
C LEU A 83 9.62 -16.89 9.63
N ILE A 84 9.50 -15.77 8.91
CA ILE A 84 10.48 -14.68 8.94
C ILE A 84 10.03 -13.64 9.96
N PRO A 85 10.80 -13.35 11.00
CA PRO A 85 10.43 -12.37 12.01
C PRO A 85 10.38 -10.94 11.41
N PRO A 86 9.44 -10.08 11.84
CA PRO A 86 9.32 -8.70 11.37
C PRO A 86 10.32 -7.76 12.05
N ILE A 87 11.60 -8.13 12.08
CA ILE A 87 12.68 -7.33 12.69
C ILE A 87 12.87 -6.05 11.85
N PRO A 88 12.85 -4.85 12.45
CA PRO A 88 13.11 -3.61 11.75
C PRO A 88 14.48 -3.61 11.07
N THR A 89 14.54 -3.15 9.82
CA THR A 89 15.80 -3.00 9.09
C THR A 89 16.40 -1.62 9.38
N PRO A 90 17.75 -1.52 9.43
CA PRO A 90 18.42 -0.22 9.59
C PRO A 90 18.08 0.70 8.41
N GLY A 91 17.40 1.83 8.67
CA GLY A 91 16.93 2.75 7.65
C GLY A 91 18.05 3.39 6.82
N PHE A 92 19.28 3.46 7.35
CA PHE A 92 20.44 3.96 6.61
C PHE A 92 20.95 3.00 5.52
N LEU A 93 20.72 1.68 5.68
CA LEU A 93 21.05 0.66 4.67
C LEU A 93 19.90 0.40 3.71
N PHE A 94 18.67 0.46 4.22
CA PHE A 94 17.46 0.09 3.47
C PHE A 94 16.35 1.12 3.70
N PRO A 95 16.45 2.34 3.12
CA PRO A 95 15.54 3.45 3.43
C PRO A 95 14.07 3.19 3.07
N ASN A 96 13.82 2.30 2.10
CA ASN A 96 12.45 1.97 1.64
C ASN A 96 11.96 0.60 2.13
N VAL A 97 12.67 -0.03 3.05
CA VAL A 97 12.34 -1.37 3.56
C VAL A 97 11.88 -1.27 5.01
N LEU A 98 10.64 -1.69 5.28
CA LEU A 98 10.02 -1.57 6.60
C LEU A 98 10.59 -2.54 7.64
N ASN A 99 10.94 -3.76 7.22
CA ASN A 99 11.45 -4.82 8.10
C ASN A 99 12.11 -5.95 7.30
N LEU A 100 12.71 -6.91 8.02
CA LEU A 100 13.41 -8.06 7.42
C LEU A 100 12.50 -8.88 6.49
N ARG A 101 11.23 -9.08 6.88
CA ARG A 101 10.22 -9.77 6.05
C ARG A 101 10.00 -9.05 4.72
N HIS A 102 9.96 -7.73 4.74
CA HIS A 102 9.84 -6.90 3.53
C HIS A 102 11.09 -7.02 2.65
N LEU A 103 12.30 -7.03 3.24
CA LEU A 103 13.54 -7.26 2.50
C LEU A 103 13.53 -8.63 1.79
N PHE A 104 13.16 -9.69 2.48
CA PHE A 104 13.06 -11.01 1.89
C PHE A 104 12.01 -11.11 0.78
N SER A 105 10.94 -10.31 0.84
CA SER A 105 9.93 -10.29 -0.23
C SER A 105 10.49 -9.80 -1.57
N TYR A 106 11.47 -8.90 -1.55
CA TYR A 106 12.15 -8.47 -2.79
C TYR A 106 13.03 -9.57 -3.40
N LEU A 107 13.59 -10.46 -2.57
CA LEU A 107 14.53 -11.49 -3.01
C LEU A 107 13.81 -12.79 -3.43
N LEU A 108 12.81 -13.22 -2.66
CA LEU A 108 12.22 -14.55 -2.80
C LEU A 108 10.79 -14.54 -3.37
N GLY A 109 10.13 -13.36 -3.43
CA GLY A 109 8.71 -13.30 -3.79
C GLY A 109 7.81 -14.05 -2.79
N GLN A 110 6.50 -13.95 -2.95
CA GLN A 110 5.48 -14.71 -2.16
C GLN A 110 5.63 -14.66 -0.62
N ILE A 111 6.53 -13.85 -0.08
CA ILE A 111 6.72 -13.66 1.37
C ILE A 111 5.61 -12.78 1.94
N ILE A 112 5.22 -11.75 1.18
CA ILE A 112 4.11 -10.84 1.48
C ILE A 112 3.04 -11.06 0.44
N VAL A 113 1.80 -11.26 0.88
CA VAL A 113 0.65 -11.49 -0.02
C VAL A 113 -0.15 -10.23 -0.22
N LYS A 114 -0.42 -9.49 0.86
CA LYS A 114 -1.27 -8.30 0.84
C LYS A 114 -0.60 -7.15 1.57
N ILE A 115 -1.06 -5.96 1.24
CA ILE A 115 -0.68 -4.72 1.91
C ILE A 115 -1.94 -4.01 2.38
N ASP A 116 -1.94 -3.56 3.64
CA ASP A 116 -3.01 -2.83 4.28
C ASP A 116 -2.55 -1.39 4.51
N PHE A 117 -3.14 -0.46 3.78
CA PHE A 117 -2.95 0.97 3.93
C PHE A 117 -4.03 1.55 4.85
N ARG A 118 -3.61 2.23 5.90
CA ARG A 118 -4.50 2.96 6.81
C ARG A 118 -4.20 4.44 6.73
N MET A 119 -5.19 5.21 6.30
CA MET A 119 -5.05 6.62 6.01
C MET A 119 -6.17 7.41 6.66
N ARG A 120 -5.89 8.66 7.07
CA ARG A 120 -6.88 9.63 7.53
C ARG A 120 -7.22 10.61 6.42
N VAL A 121 -8.50 10.90 6.27
CA VAL A 121 -8.99 11.94 5.37
C VAL A 121 -8.64 13.32 5.91
N ILE A 122 -8.09 14.19 5.06
CA ILE A 122 -7.79 15.59 5.38
C ILE A 122 -8.70 16.47 4.53
N LYS A 123 -9.49 17.33 5.19
CA LYS A 123 -10.34 18.34 4.53
C LYS A 123 -9.98 19.73 5.00
#